data_779c7856d2540ac2bfd79c7ffbcea3eb
#
_entry.id   779c7856d2540ac2bfd79c7ffbcea3eb
#
_cell.length_a   1.000
_cell.length_b   1.000
_cell.length_c   1.000
_cell.angle_alpha   90.00
_cell.angle_beta   90.00
_cell.angle_gamma   90.00
#
_symmetry.space_group_name_H-M   'P 1'
#
loop_
_entity.id
_entity.type
_entity.pdbx_description
1 polymer ?
#
loop_
_entity_poly.entity_id
_entity_poly.type
_entity_poly.pdbx_seq_one_letter_code
_entity_poly.pdbx_strand_id
1 'polypeptide(L)'
;AEVIVNLFRSDSDSDVHVAYGTIVGEIKEVSRSYKEARMALDVGKIFFEEKDVIAYSTLGIGRLIYQLPIPLCKMFIKEIFDGKSPDEFDEETLTTINKFFENSLNVSETSRQLYIHRNTLVYRLDKLQKATGLDLRVFEDAITFKIALMVVKYMKYMESLDY
;
A
#
# COMPACT_ATOMS: atom_id res chain seq x y z
N ALA A 1 -0.09 -13.62 18.69
CA ALA A 1 -0.80 -12.47 18.12
C ALA A 1 -2.24 -12.86 17.76
N GLU A 2 -2.46 -13.89 16.95
CA GLU A 2 -3.82 -14.35 16.54
C GLU A 2 -4.72 -14.69 17.72
N VAL A 3 -4.19 -15.34 18.76
CA VAL A 3 -4.96 -15.65 20.00
C VAL A 3 -5.46 -14.37 20.66
N ILE A 4 -4.68 -13.30 20.66
CA ILE A 4 -5.08 -12.01 21.25
C ILE A 4 -6.22 -11.40 20.43
N VAL A 5 -6.11 -11.37 19.09
CA VAL A 5 -7.17 -10.88 18.21
C VAL A 5 -8.47 -11.65 18.44
N ASN A 6 -8.40 -12.98 18.48
CA ASN A 6 -9.56 -13.84 18.67
C ASN A 6 -10.24 -13.63 20.05
N LEU A 7 -9.45 -13.43 21.12
CA LEU A 7 -9.99 -13.14 22.45
C LEU A 7 -10.77 -11.82 22.48
N PHE A 8 -10.22 -10.76 21.88
CA PHE A 8 -10.90 -9.46 21.88
C PHE A 8 -12.11 -9.41 20.95
N ARG A 9 -12.10 -10.14 19.83
CA ARG A 9 -13.26 -10.25 18.95
C ARG A 9 -14.41 -11.04 19.53
N SER A 10 -14.14 -12.00 20.45
CA SER A 10 -15.19 -12.75 21.12
C SER A 10 -15.94 -11.94 22.19
N ASP A 11 -15.29 -10.92 22.76
CA ASP A 11 -15.84 -10.11 23.84
C ASP A 11 -16.45 -8.77 23.41
N SER A 12 -16.07 -8.26 22.23
CA SER A 12 -16.59 -7.00 21.70
C SER A 12 -16.47 -7.00 20.17
N ASP A 13 -17.42 -6.36 19.51
CA ASP A 13 -17.41 -6.12 18.04
C ASP A 13 -16.34 -5.05 17.64
N SER A 14 -15.19 -5.10 18.32
CA SER A 14 -14.11 -4.12 18.18
C SER A 14 -13.13 -4.56 17.11
N ASP A 15 -12.76 -3.62 16.27
CA ASP A 15 -11.71 -3.80 15.26
C ASP A 15 -10.35 -3.77 15.96
N VAL A 16 -9.72 -4.94 16.11
CA VAL A 16 -8.48 -5.10 16.86
C VAL A 16 -7.33 -5.46 15.94
N HIS A 17 -6.32 -4.61 15.93
CA HIS A 17 -5.07 -4.86 15.22
C HIS A 17 -3.92 -5.13 16.20
N VAL A 18 -3.15 -6.16 15.93
CA VAL A 18 -1.98 -6.56 16.72
C VAL A 18 -0.73 -6.52 15.86
N ALA A 19 0.27 -5.77 16.30
CA ALA A 19 1.57 -5.74 15.63
C ALA A 19 2.69 -6.21 16.58
N TYR A 20 3.75 -6.80 16.02
CA TYR A 20 4.90 -7.22 16.81
C TYR A 20 6.22 -7.00 16.08
N GLY A 21 7.25 -6.69 16.88
CA GLY A 21 8.63 -6.53 16.43
C GLY A 21 9.41 -7.84 16.36
N THR A 22 10.71 -7.73 16.21
CA THR A 22 11.62 -8.88 16.22
C THR A 22 11.70 -9.50 17.63
N ILE A 23 11.71 -10.82 17.69
CA ILE A 23 11.96 -11.55 18.95
C ILE A 23 13.39 -11.26 19.40
N VAL A 24 13.54 -10.85 20.65
CA VAL A 24 14.84 -10.48 21.23
C VAL A 24 15.17 -11.37 22.43
N GLY A 25 16.46 -11.67 22.62
CA GLY A 25 16.93 -12.51 23.72
C GLY A 25 17.36 -11.72 24.97
N GLU A 26 17.55 -10.40 24.85
CA GLU A 26 18.08 -9.57 25.92
C GLU A 26 17.15 -8.40 26.23
N ILE A 27 17.01 -8.08 27.53
CA ILE A 27 16.15 -6.98 28.02
C ILE A 27 16.50 -5.64 27.38
N LYS A 28 17.78 -5.36 27.18
CA LYS A 28 18.27 -4.11 26.55
C LYS A 28 17.73 -3.90 25.12
N GLU A 29 17.32 -4.96 24.44
CA GLU A 29 16.80 -4.92 23.08
C GLU A 29 15.28 -4.76 23.00
N VAL A 30 14.56 -4.87 24.12
CA VAL A 30 13.09 -4.77 24.18
C VAL A 30 12.61 -3.42 23.61
N SER A 31 13.33 -2.33 23.93
CA SER A 31 13.00 -1.00 23.40
C SER A 31 13.05 -0.94 21.86
N ARG A 32 14.01 -1.64 21.25
CA ARG A 32 14.09 -1.76 19.79
C ARG A 32 12.89 -2.54 19.24
N SER A 33 12.62 -3.72 19.79
CA SER A 33 11.49 -4.55 19.36
C SER A 33 10.15 -3.82 19.52
N TYR A 34 9.99 -3.02 20.57
CA TYR A 34 8.79 -2.19 20.76
C TYR A 34 8.66 -1.12 19.66
N LYS A 35 9.74 -0.42 19.30
CA LYS A 35 9.72 0.57 18.20
C LYS A 35 9.39 -0.08 16.86
N GLU A 36 9.91 -1.29 16.61
CA GLU A 36 9.58 -2.09 15.45
C GLU A 36 8.08 -2.47 15.41
N ALA A 37 7.53 -2.88 16.54
CA ALA A 37 6.10 -3.20 16.67
C ALA A 37 5.21 -1.97 16.43
N ARG A 38 5.59 -0.80 16.98
CA ARG A 38 4.90 0.48 16.72
C ARG A 38 4.90 0.83 15.25
N MET A 39 6.07 0.76 14.60
CA MET A 39 6.17 0.99 13.15
C MET A 39 5.32 -0.01 12.36
N ALA A 40 5.31 -1.29 12.76
CA ALA A 40 4.49 -2.30 12.11
C ALA A 40 2.99 -1.99 12.22
N LEU A 41 2.54 -1.44 13.34
CA LEU A 41 1.15 -1.02 13.53
C LEU A 41 0.78 0.13 12.59
N ASP A 42 1.62 1.18 12.52
CA ASP A 42 1.37 2.35 11.67
C ASP A 42 1.42 1.99 10.18
N VAL A 43 2.46 1.27 9.74
CA VAL A 43 2.59 0.78 8.36
C VAL A 43 1.44 -0.16 7.99
N GLY A 44 0.97 -0.94 8.96
CA GLY A 44 -0.20 -1.80 8.82
C GLY A 44 -1.47 -1.04 8.49
N LYS A 45 -1.76 0.01 9.23
CA LYS A 45 -2.91 0.89 8.99
C LYS A 45 -2.89 1.56 7.61
N ILE A 46 -1.69 1.83 7.07
CA ILE A 46 -1.54 2.49 5.77
C ILE A 46 -1.69 1.49 4.61
N PHE A 47 -1.06 0.31 4.71
CA PHE A 47 -0.85 -0.57 3.55
C PHE A 47 -1.49 -1.95 3.68
N PHE A 48 -1.92 -2.35 4.88
CA PHE A 48 -2.40 -3.70 5.18
C PHE A 48 -3.69 -3.66 6.00
N GLU A 49 -4.62 -2.78 5.67
CA GLU A 49 -5.87 -2.51 6.39
C GLU A 49 -6.70 -3.78 6.67
N GLU A 50 -6.63 -4.78 5.77
CA GLU A 50 -7.35 -6.06 5.93
C GLU A 50 -6.65 -7.05 6.88
N LYS A 51 -5.46 -6.72 7.41
CA LYS A 51 -4.69 -7.61 8.26
C LYS A 51 -4.81 -7.24 9.74
N ASP A 52 -5.31 -8.18 10.51
CA ASP A 52 -5.42 -8.03 11.97
C ASP A 52 -4.08 -8.19 12.70
N VAL A 53 -3.18 -8.99 12.12
CA VAL A 53 -1.88 -9.30 12.70
C VAL A 53 -0.76 -8.92 11.73
N ILE A 54 0.15 -8.06 12.19
CA ILE A 54 1.22 -7.51 11.37
C ILE A 54 2.57 -7.71 12.06
N ALA A 55 3.48 -8.40 11.37
CA ALA A 55 4.85 -8.55 11.82
C ALA A 55 5.76 -7.48 11.19
N TYR A 56 6.67 -6.91 11.95
CA TYR A 56 7.68 -5.97 11.43
C TYR A 56 8.47 -6.56 10.24
N SER A 57 8.81 -7.84 10.29
CA SER A 57 9.54 -8.54 9.23
C SER A 57 8.78 -8.64 7.89
N THR A 58 7.46 -8.45 7.89
CA THR A 58 6.62 -8.60 6.69
C THR A 58 6.26 -7.26 6.01
N LEU A 59 6.74 -6.15 6.53
CA LEU A 59 6.39 -4.81 6.03
C LEU A 59 6.91 -4.50 4.63
N GLY A 60 7.99 -5.17 4.21
CA GLY A 60 8.57 -4.99 2.89
C GLY A 60 8.90 -3.52 2.57
N ILE A 61 8.52 -3.08 1.38
CA ILE A 61 8.75 -1.72 0.90
C ILE A 61 7.98 -0.66 1.71
N GLY A 62 6.86 -1.03 2.33
CA GLY A 62 6.08 -0.12 3.17
C GLY A 62 6.89 0.49 4.31
N ARG A 63 7.82 -0.28 4.88
CA ARG A 63 8.75 0.20 5.90
C ARG A 63 9.70 1.29 5.40
N LEU A 64 10.13 1.21 4.15
CA LEU A 64 11.01 2.22 3.54
C LEU A 64 10.22 3.50 3.27
N ILE A 65 9.03 3.37 2.69
CA ILE A 65 8.16 4.53 2.38
C ILE A 65 7.77 5.28 3.64
N TYR A 66 7.43 4.58 4.72
CA TYR A 66 7.06 5.21 5.99
C TYR A 66 8.17 6.08 6.61
N GLN A 67 9.43 5.87 6.22
CA GLN A 67 10.57 6.65 6.68
C GLN A 67 10.95 7.82 5.75
N LEU A 68 10.25 7.99 4.63
CA LEU A 68 10.54 9.08 3.70
C LEU A 68 10.05 10.42 4.24
N PRO A 69 10.87 11.49 4.14
CA PRO A 69 10.40 12.85 4.46
C PRO A 69 9.25 13.28 3.53
N ILE A 70 8.21 13.85 4.09
CA ILE A 70 7.04 14.33 3.31
C ILE A 70 7.41 15.28 2.17
N PRO A 71 8.37 16.23 2.32
CA PRO A 71 8.81 17.05 1.19
C PRO A 71 9.35 16.24 0.01
N LEU A 72 10.09 15.16 0.29
CA LEU A 72 10.61 14.26 -0.75
C LEU A 72 9.47 13.50 -1.44
N CYS A 73 8.48 13.04 -0.68
CA CYS A 73 7.28 12.41 -1.22
C CYS A 73 6.53 13.34 -2.18
N LYS A 74 6.30 14.60 -1.78
CA LYS A 74 5.63 15.62 -2.60
C LYS A 74 6.40 15.90 -3.89
N MET A 75 7.71 16.00 -3.82
CA MET A 75 8.57 16.21 -4.99
C MET A 75 8.46 15.03 -5.97
N PHE A 76 8.60 13.79 -5.46
CA PHE A 76 8.48 12.57 -6.25
C PHE A 76 7.14 12.46 -6.97
N ILE A 77 6.03 12.69 -6.28
CA ILE A 77 4.68 12.63 -6.88
C ILE A 77 4.52 13.70 -7.97
N LYS A 78 5.03 14.91 -7.73
CA LYS A 78 4.99 15.98 -8.74
C LYS A 78 5.77 15.62 -10.00
N GLU A 79 6.94 15.01 -9.88
CA GLU A 79 7.77 14.59 -11.01
C GLU A 79 7.10 13.47 -11.82
N ILE A 80 6.51 12.48 -11.15
CA ILE A 80 5.88 11.31 -11.80
C ILE A 80 4.60 11.69 -12.54
N PHE A 81 3.76 12.56 -11.95
CA PHE A 81 2.42 12.84 -12.47
C PHE A 81 2.26 14.25 -13.06
N ASP A 82 3.36 14.97 -13.30
CA ASP A 82 3.36 16.33 -13.87
C ASP A 82 2.35 17.27 -13.18
N GLY A 83 2.30 17.19 -11.84
CA GLY A 83 1.41 18.00 -11.02
C GLY A 83 -0.03 17.49 -10.89
N LYS A 84 -0.39 16.38 -11.56
CA LYS A 84 -1.64 15.65 -11.30
C LYS A 84 -1.45 14.73 -10.10
N SER A 85 -2.54 14.46 -9.37
CA SER A 85 -2.50 13.50 -8.27
C SER A 85 -3.12 12.16 -8.68
N PRO A 86 -2.58 11.02 -8.25
CA PRO A 86 -3.27 9.74 -8.36
C PRO A 86 -4.64 9.73 -7.70
N ASP A 87 -4.93 10.67 -6.81
CA ASP A 87 -6.24 10.85 -6.17
C ASP A 87 -7.33 11.32 -7.13
N GLU A 88 -6.95 11.81 -8.30
CA GLU A 88 -7.89 12.23 -9.34
C GLU A 88 -8.40 11.04 -10.18
N PHE A 89 -7.85 9.84 -9.98
CA PHE A 89 -8.36 8.65 -10.65
C PHE A 89 -9.69 8.22 -10.03
N ASP A 90 -10.65 7.91 -10.91
CA ASP A 90 -11.91 7.33 -10.49
C ASP A 90 -11.72 5.92 -9.88
N GLU A 91 -12.71 5.48 -9.12
CA GLU A 91 -12.71 4.19 -8.43
C GLU A 91 -12.52 3.01 -9.40
N GLU A 92 -13.08 3.11 -10.60
CA GLU A 92 -12.93 2.09 -11.63
C GLU A 92 -11.48 1.95 -12.10
N THR A 93 -10.79 3.08 -12.28
CA THR A 93 -9.37 3.13 -12.66
C THR A 93 -8.50 2.55 -11.54
N LEU A 94 -8.72 2.95 -10.29
CA LEU A 94 -7.97 2.43 -9.14
C LEU A 94 -8.19 0.92 -8.96
N THR A 95 -9.42 0.44 -9.11
CA THR A 95 -9.74 -1.00 -9.08
C THR A 95 -9.01 -1.75 -10.19
N THR A 96 -9.00 -1.20 -11.39
CA THR A 96 -8.29 -1.79 -12.54
C THR A 96 -6.78 -1.90 -12.26
N ILE A 97 -6.17 -0.84 -11.74
CA ILE A 97 -4.74 -0.80 -11.41
C ILE A 97 -4.40 -1.84 -10.33
N ASN A 98 -5.15 -1.86 -9.24
CA ASN A 98 -4.93 -2.78 -8.13
C ASN A 98 -5.05 -4.24 -8.60
N LYS A 99 -6.11 -4.58 -9.34
CA LYS A 99 -6.27 -5.92 -9.90
C LYS A 99 -5.17 -6.31 -10.88
N PHE A 100 -4.66 -5.35 -11.66
CA PHE A 100 -3.56 -5.59 -12.57
C PHE A 100 -2.26 -5.93 -11.82
N PHE A 101 -1.97 -5.23 -10.72
CA PHE A 101 -0.84 -5.54 -9.83
C PHE A 101 -1.01 -6.87 -9.10
N GLU A 102 -2.20 -7.16 -8.56
CA GLU A 102 -2.52 -8.44 -7.89
C GLU A 102 -2.30 -9.63 -8.81
N ASN A 103 -2.61 -9.48 -10.09
CA ASN A 103 -2.41 -10.51 -11.11
C ASN A 103 -1.03 -10.46 -11.79
N SER A 104 -0.03 -9.87 -11.15
CA SER A 104 1.35 -9.81 -11.65
C SER A 104 1.44 -9.29 -13.09
N LEU A 105 0.69 -8.23 -13.40
CA LEU A 105 0.62 -7.57 -14.72
C LEU A 105 0.07 -8.48 -15.85
N ASN A 106 -0.69 -9.51 -15.51
CA ASN A 106 -1.30 -10.42 -16.46
C ASN A 106 -2.63 -9.87 -17.01
N VAL A 107 -2.64 -9.39 -18.24
CA VAL A 107 -3.81 -8.80 -18.90
C VAL A 107 -4.99 -9.77 -18.97
N SER A 108 -4.75 -11.04 -19.32
CA SER A 108 -5.81 -12.03 -19.49
C SER A 108 -6.48 -12.39 -18.17
N GLU A 109 -5.68 -12.61 -17.12
CA GLU A 109 -6.19 -12.94 -15.80
C GLU A 109 -6.93 -11.74 -15.18
N THR A 110 -6.38 -10.53 -15.33
CA THR A 110 -7.00 -9.31 -14.83
C THR A 110 -8.35 -9.04 -15.49
N SER A 111 -8.44 -9.18 -16.82
CA SER A 111 -9.71 -8.98 -17.54
C SER A 111 -10.76 -9.99 -17.09
N ARG A 112 -10.38 -11.25 -16.86
CA ARG A 112 -11.27 -12.30 -16.34
C ARG A 112 -11.79 -11.95 -14.94
N GLN A 113 -10.93 -11.52 -14.03
CA GLN A 113 -11.32 -11.18 -12.66
C GLN A 113 -12.15 -9.89 -12.57
N LEU A 114 -11.95 -8.95 -13.48
CA LEU A 114 -12.76 -7.74 -13.58
C LEU A 114 -14.07 -7.95 -14.38
N TYR A 115 -14.30 -9.15 -14.91
CA TYR A 115 -15.46 -9.46 -15.76
C TYR A 115 -15.60 -8.53 -16.97
N ILE A 116 -14.48 -8.13 -17.58
CA ILE A 116 -14.44 -7.26 -18.77
C ILE A 116 -13.70 -7.96 -19.92
N HIS A 117 -14.00 -7.51 -21.15
CA HIS A 117 -13.25 -8.00 -22.31
C HIS A 117 -11.79 -7.52 -22.25
N ARG A 118 -10.86 -8.38 -22.75
CA ARG A 118 -9.41 -8.05 -22.79
C ARG A 118 -9.13 -6.69 -23.45
N ASN A 119 -9.80 -6.38 -24.54
CA ASN A 119 -9.60 -5.10 -25.24
C ASN A 119 -10.04 -3.89 -24.40
N THR A 120 -11.06 -4.06 -23.56
CA THR A 120 -11.50 -3.02 -22.61
C THR A 120 -10.39 -2.74 -21.58
N LEU A 121 -9.77 -3.79 -21.06
CA LEU A 121 -8.63 -3.62 -20.13
C LEU A 121 -7.45 -2.92 -20.82
N VAL A 122 -7.08 -3.36 -22.02
CA VAL A 122 -6.01 -2.71 -22.81
C VAL A 122 -6.32 -1.23 -23.02
N TYR A 123 -7.54 -0.90 -23.43
CA TYR A 123 -7.97 0.49 -23.58
C TYR A 123 -7.82 1.31 -22.28
N ARG A 124 -8.18 0.75 -21.12
CA ARG A 124 -8.00 1.42 -19.82
C ARG A 124 -6.53 1.66 -19.51
N LEU A 125 -5.68 0.67 -19.76
CA LEU A 125 -4.22 0.80 -19.57
C LEU A 125 -3.62 1.85 -20.52
N ASP A 126 -4.05 1.90 -21.78
CA ASP A 126 -3.62 2.92 -22.75
C ASP A 126 -4.08 4.33 -22.34
N LYS A 127 -5.30 4.46 -21.81
CA LYS A 127 -5.81 5.72 -21.25
C LYS A 127 -4.97 6.19 -20.08
N LEU A 128 -4.61 5.27 -19.18
CA LEU A 128 -3.76 5.55 -18.03
C LEU A 128 -2.35 5.98 -18.47
N GLN A 129 -1.74 5.27 -19.43
CA GLN A 129 -0.46 5.63 -20.00
C GLN A 129 -0.47 7.04 -20.62
N LYS A 130 -1.52 7.40 -21.36
CA LYS A 130 -1.66 8.76 -21.92
C LYS A 130 -1.80 9.82 -20.84
N ALA A 131 -2.42 9.49 -19.72
CA ALA A 131 -2.64 10.44 -18.61
C ALA A 131 -1.39 10.65 -17.75
N THR A 132 -0.56 9.62 -17.59
CA THR A 132 0.56 9.60 -16.64
C THR A 132 1.94 9.53 -17.28
N GLY A 133 2.03 9.13 -18.55
CA GLY A 133 3.27 8.80 -19.22
C GLY A 133 3.83 7.41 -18.89
N LEU A 134 3.25 6.67 -17.94
CA LEU A 134 3.71 5.35 -17.48
C LEU A 134 2.87 4.23 -18.08
N ASP A 135 3.52 3.28 -18.75
CA ASP A 135 2.88 2.06 -19.25
C ASP A 135 2.98 0.93 -18.22
N LEU A 136 1.90 0.63 -17.53
CA LEU A 136 1.87 -0.42 -16.50
C LEU A 136 2.19 -1.84 -17.03
N ARG A 137 2.27 -2.04 -18.34
CA ARG A 137 2.73 -3.31 -18.95
C ARG A 137 4.26 -3.41 -19.00
N VAL A 138 4.96 -2.29 -18.83
CA VAL A 138 6.41 -2.21 -18.68
C VAL A 138 6.75 -2.30 -17.21
N PHE A 139 7.60 -3.25 -16.83
CA PHE A 139 7.89 -3.58 -15.44
C PHE A 139 8.42 -2.38 -14.63
N GLU A 140 9.35 -1.60 -15.21
CA GLU A 140 9.93 -0.43 -14.54
C GLU A 140 8.88 0.67 -14.30
N ASP A 141 8.01 0.92 -15.27
CA ASP A 141 6.91 1.88 -15.14
C ASP A 141 5.88 1.40 -14.10
N ALA A 142 5.58 0.10 -14.11
CA ALA A 142 4.67 -0.52 -13.16
C ALA A 142 5.18 -0.41 -11.72
N ILE A 143 6.48 -0.65 -11.47
CA ILE A 143 7.10 -0.45 -10.16
C ILE A 143 7.01 1.01 -9.74
N THR A 144 7.41 1.94 -10.62
CA THR A 144 7.36 3.38 -10.36
C THR A 144 5.95 3.81 -9.97
N PHE A 145 4.96 3.37 -10.73
CA PHE A 145 3.56 3.67 -10.45
C PHE A 145 3.08 3.06 -9.12
N LYS A 146 3.46 1.82 -8.82
CA LYS A 146 3.12 1.16 -7.56
C LYS A 146 3.68 1.90 -6.35
N ILE A 147 4.95 2.31 -6.44
CA ILE A 147 5.60 3.11 -5.39
C ILE A 147 4.88 4.44 -5.23
N ALA A 148 4.52 5.11 -6.32
CA ALA A 148 3.82 6.39 -6.28
C ALA A 148 2.45 6.28 -5.56
N LEU A 149 1.66 5.23 -5.85
CA LEU A 149 0.41 4.97 -5.12
C LEU A 149 0.64 4.75 -3.63
N MET A 150 1.69 4.02 -3.25
CA MET A 150 2.03 3.82 -1.85
C MET A 150 2.46 5.11 -1.16
N VAL A 151 3.25 5.94 -1.85
CA VAL A 151 3.66 7.27 -1.34
C VAL A 151 2.44 8.17 -1.10
N VAL A 152 1.47 8.17 -2.01
CA VAL A 152 0.22 8.94 -1.84
C VAL A 152 -0.59 8.45 -0.64
N LYS A 153 -0.76 7.14 -0.46
CA LYS A 153 -1.42 6.59 0.74
C LYS A 153 -0.72 7.02 2.03
N TYR A 154 0.61 6.97 2.04
CA TYR A 154 1.41 7.41 3.18
C TYR A 154 1.23 8.91 3.48
N MET A 155 1.29 9.76 2.46
CA MET A 155 1.10 11.20 2.63
C MET A 155 -0.28 11.53 3.22
N LYS A 156 -1.35 10.90 2.72
CA LYS A 156 -2.71 11.05 3.26
C LYS A 156 -2.81 10.63 4.71
N TYR A 157 -2.21 9.51 5.07
CA TYR A 157 -2.17 9.06 6.46
C TYR A 157 -1.47 10.08 7.36
N MET A 158 -0.32 10.62 6.94
CA MET A 158 0.39 11.63 7.72
C MET A 158 -0.42 12.93 7.87
N GLU A 159 -1.10 13.37 6.82
CA GLU A 159 -2.00 14.53 6.88
C GLU A 159 -3.19 14.29 7.83
N SER A 160 -3.68 13.07 7.97
CA SER A 160 -4.76 12.72 8.90
C SER A 160 -4.33 12.73 10.37
N LEU A 161 -3.04 12.66 10.66
CA LEU A 161 -2.50 12.73 12.05
C LEU A 161 -2.28 14.13 12.54
N ASP A 162 -2.20 15.12 11.62
CA ASP A 162 -1.97 16.55 11.95
C ASP A 162 -3.26 17.29 12.34
N TYR A 163 -4.41 16.58 12.36
CA TYR A 163 -5.71 17.06 12.83
C TYR A 163 -6.14 16.34 14.11
#